data_b0125da85c2c367642a2b8b7307c5a09
#
_entry.id   b0125da85c2c367642a2b8b7307c5a09
#
_cell.length_a   1.000
_cell.length_b   1.000
_cell.length_c   1.000
_cell.angle_alpha   90.00
_cell.angle_beta   90.00
_cell.angle_gamma   90.00
#
_symmetry.space_group_name_H-M   'P 1'
#
loop_
_entity.id
_entity.type
_entity.pdbx_description
1 polymer ?
#
loop_
_entity_poly.entity_id
_entity_poly.type
_entity_poly.pdbx_seq_one_letter_code
_entity_poly.pdbx_strand_id
1 'polypeptide(L)'
;MRKSRFTEAQIIGVLHEHEAGAKIAAVCRRHGISEMTFHRWKRKYGGLEVSEAQRLKALEEENRQLKRIVADQALNLQVVKDLLGKQW
;
A
#
# COMPACT_ATOMS: atom_id res chain seq x y z
N MET A 1 2.53 14.22 5.64
CA MET A 1 2.05 12.85 5.79
C MET A 1 3.08 12.00 6.52
N ARG A 2 2.64 11.21 7.46
CA ARG A 2 3.54 10.43 8.28
C ARG A 2 3.94 9.14 7.56
N LYS A 3 5.25 8.88 7.47
CA LYS A 3 5.72 7.62 6.92
C LYS A 3 5.47 6.50 7.93
N SER A 4 5.22 5.30 7.42
CA SER A 4 5.14 4.12 8.26
C SER A 4 6.49 3.89 8.94
N ARG A 5 6.46 3.51 10.22
CA ARG A 5 7.68 3.18 10.96
C ARG A 5 8.24 1.82 10.58
N PHE A 6 7.48 1.04 9.83
CA PHE A 6 7.82 -0.34 9.52
C PHE A 6 7.93 -0.53 8.02
N THR A 7 9.00 -1.22 7.62
CA THR A 7 9.15 -1.66 6.22
C THR A 7 8.33 -2.92 6.00
N GLU A 8 8.12 -3.28 4.75
CA GLU A 8 7.42 -4.52 4.40
C GLU A 8 8.13 -5.75 4.99
N ALA A 9 9.46 -5.74 4.97
CA ALA A 9 10.23 -6.82 5.57
C ALA A 9 9.99 -6.94 7.07
N GLN A 10 9.91 -5.80 7.75
CA GLN A 10 9.64 -5.78 9.20
C GLN A 10 8.22 -6.27 9.49
N ILE A 11 7.25 -5.85 8.71
CA ILE A 11 5.85 -6.28 8.86
C ILE A 11 5.74 -7.79 8.66
N ILE A 12 6.34 -8.32 7.62
CA ILE A 12 6.33 -9.76 7.36
C ILE A 12 7.00 -10.51 8.52
N GLY A 13 8.12 -9.98 9.03
CA GLY A 13 8.79 -10.56 10.18
C GLY A 13 7.91 -10.64 11.41
N VAL A 14 7.15 -9.57 11.68
CA VAL A 14 6.21 -9.54 12.80
C VAL A 14 5.13 -10.60 12.63
N LEU A 15 4.59 -10.72 11.44
CA LEU A 15 3.56 -11.72 11.16
C LEU A 15 4.10 -13.14 11.31
N HIS A 16 5.35 -13.36 10.89
CA HIS A 16 6.00 -14.68 11.04
C HIS A 16 6.17 -15.08 12.50
N GLU A 17 6.40 -14.13 13.41
CA GLU A 17 6.50 -14.44 14.83
C GLU A 17 5.21 -15.07 15.35
N HIS A 18 4.08 -14.55 14.92
CA HIS A 18 2.79 -15.12 15.31
C HIS A 18 2.59 -16.50 14.67
N GLU A 19 2.96 -16.66 13.41
CA GLU A 19 2.86 -17.95 12.73
C GLU A 19 3.72 -19.00 13.41
N ALA A 20 4.85 -18.58 13.99
CA ALA A 20 5.73 -19.48 14.73
C ALA A 20 5.22 -19.83 16.12
N GLY A 21 4.09 -19.31 16.54
CA GLY A 21 3.44 -19.66 17.78
C GLY A 21 3.34 -18.57 18.84
N ALA A 22 3.91 -17.38 18.60
CA ALA A 22 3.81 -16.29 19.55
C ALA A 22 2.38 -15.73 19.60
N LYS A 23 1.93 -15.37 20.79
CA LYS A 23 0.60 -14.80 20.96
C LYS A 23 0.55 -13.40 20.36
N ILE A 24 -0.59 -13.04 19.77
CA ILE A 24 -0.77 -11.73 19.14
C ILE A 24 -0.47 -10.60 20.13
N ALA A 25 -0.98 -10.69 21.35
CA ALA A 25 -0.76 -9.66 22.37
C ALA A 25 0.73 -9.47 22.67
N ALA A 26 1.48 -10.57 22.75
CA ALA A 26 2.91 -10.52 23.02
C ALA A 26 3.69 -9.89 21.86
N VAL A 27 3.35 -10.27 20.65
CA VAL A 27 3.97 -9.72 19.45
C VAL A 27 3.71 -8.21 19.35
N CYS A 28 2.49 -7.81 19.58
CA CYS A 28 2.11 -6.38 19.53
C CYS A 28 2.86 -5.58 20.58
N ARG A 29 2.98 -6.12 21.79
CA ARG A 29 3.70 -5.44 22.88
C ARG A 29 5.18 -5.28 22.53
N ARG A 30 5.77 -6.33 21.97
CA ARG A 30 7.20 -6.33 21.62
C ARG A 30 7.52 -5.28 20.56
N HIS A 31 6.64 -5.11 19.61
CA HIS A 31 6.87 -4.21 18.47
C HIS A 31 6.18 -2.86 18.62
N GLY A 32 5.47 -2.64 19.72
CA GLY A 32 4.82 -1.36 19.97
C GLY A 32 3.69 -1.03 19.01
N ILE A 33 2.91 -2.02 18.64
CA ILE A 33 1.76 -1.85 17.73
C ILE A 33 0.48 -2.31 18.43
N SER A 34 -0.66 -1.84 17.93
CA SER A 34 -1.96 -2.28 18.43
C SER A 34 -2.36 -3.59 17.74
N GLU A 35 -3.28 -4.31 18.36
CA GLU A 35 -3.82 -5.51 17.73
C GLU A 35 -4.58 -5.19 16.46
N MET A 36 -5.21 -4.03 16.40
CA MET A 36 -5.88 -3.56 15.19
C MET A 36 -4.88 -3.44 14.04
N THR A 37 -3.71 -2.84 14.30
CA THR A 37 -2.64 -2.73 13.31
C THR A 37 -2.17 -4.11 12.87
N PHE A 38 -1.98 -5.02 13.84
CA PHE A 38 -1.56 -6.39 13.53
C PHE A 38 -2.55 -7.07 12.59
N HIS A 39 -3.85 -6.99 12.88
CA HIS A 39 -4.87 -7.61 12.05
C HIS A 39 -4.95 -6.98 10.66
N ARG A 40 -4.76 -5.68 10.56
CA ARG A 40 -4.70 -4.98 9.28
C ARG A 40 -3.52 -5.48 8.44
N TRP A 41 -2.36 -5.64 9.08
CA TRP A 41 -1.18 -6.18 8.41
C TRP A 41 -1.40 -7.62 7.94
N LYS A 42 -2.05 -8.42 8.79
CA LYS A 42 -2.35 -9.81 8.43
C LYS A 42 -3.25 -9.90 7.21
N ARG A 43 -4.24 -9.03 7.12
CA ARG A 43 -5.12 -9.00 5.95
C ARG A 43 -4.37 -8.61 4.68
N LYS A 44 -3.43 -7.67 4.78
CA LYS A 44 -2.72 -7.17 3.61
C LYS A 44 -1.54 -8.05 3.22
N TYR A 45 -0.78 -8.52 4.18
CA TYR A 45 0.48 -9.21 3.92
C TYR A 45 0.52 -10.67 4.36
N GLY A 46 -0.53 -11.16 4.98
CA GLY A 46 -0.55 -12.55 5.47
C GLY A 46 -0.33 -13.54 4.35
N GLY A 47 0.60 -14.46 4.57
CA GLY A 47 0.94 -15.46 3.57
C GLY A 47 1.91 -15.01 2.50
N LEU A 48 2.35 -13.74 2.52
CA LEU A 48 3.30 -13.23 1.54
C LEU A 48 4.73 -13.32 2.06
N GLU A 49 5.65 -13.56 1.13
CA GLU A 49 7.06 -13.42 1.40
C GLU A 49 7.49 -11.95 1.25
N VAL A 50 8.65 -11.60 1.78
CA VAL A 50 9.14 -10.21 1.71
C VAL A 50 9.19 -9.70 0.28
N SER A 51 9.71 -10.52 -0.64
CA SER A 51 9.81 -10.11 -2.05
C SER A 51 8.43 -9.84 -2.66
N GLU A 52 7.43 -10.64 -2.30
CA GLU A 52 6.07 -10.46 -2.79
C GLU A 52 5.44 -9.19 -2.23
N ALA A 53 5.67 -8.90 -0.94
CA ALA A 53 5.17 -7.68 -0.32
C ALA A 53 5.80 -6.44 -0.94
N GLN A 54 7.09 -6.48 -1.23
CA GLN A 54 7.79 -5.39 -1.88
C GLN A 54 7.27 -5.17 -3.30
N ARG A 55 7.02 -6.27 -4.02
CA ARG A 55 6.44 -6.19 -5.36
C ARG A 55 5.03 -5.60 -5.32
N LEU A 56 4.23 -6.00 -4.35
CA LEU A 56 2.89 -5.45 -4.18
C LEU A 56 2.94 -3.94 -3.98
N LYS A 57 3.83 -3.47 -3.11
CA LYS A 57 4.00 -2.05 -2.88
C LYS A 57 4.41 -1.30 -4.14
N ALA A 58 5.34 -1.87 -4.90
CA ALA A 58 5.80 -1.26 -6.15
C ALA A 58 4.65 -1.18 -7.17
N LEU A 59 3.85 -2.23 -7.26
CA LEU A 59 2.70 -2.26 -8.15
C LEU A 59 1.62 -1.26 -7.73
N GLU A 60 1.39 -1.11 -6.44
CA GLU A 60 0.43 -0.13 -5.94
C GLU A 60 0.87 1.29 -6.29
N GLU A 61 2.16 1.58 -6.16
CA GLU A 61 2.70 2.89 -6.50
C GLU A 61 2.60 3.15 -8.01
N GLU A 62 2.99 2.17 -8.81
CA GLU A 62 2.88 2.27 -10.26
C GLU A 62 1.44 2.50 -10.68
N ASN A 63 0.51 1.76 -10.09
CA ASN A 63 -0.91 1.90 -10.39
C ASN A 63 -1.41 3.31 -10.06
N ARG A 64 -0.98 3.86 -8.92
CA ARG A 64 -1.35 5.21 -8.50
C ARG A 64 -0.84 6.25 -9.50
N GLN A 65 0.40 6.09 -9.95
CA GLN A 65 0.99 7.00 -10.93
C GLN A 65 0.29 6.92 -12.28
N LEU A 66 -0.03 5.70 -12.72
CA LEU A 66 -0.74 5.50 -13.98
C LEU A 66 -2.13 6.13 -13.95
N LYS A 67 -2.84 5.98 -12.85
CA LYS A 67 -4.16 6.61 -12.69
C LYS A 67 -4.07 8.12 -12.76
N ARG A 68 -3.04 8.69 -12.16
CA ARG A 68 -2.81 10.13 -12.18
C ARG A 68 -2.53 10.60 -13.60
N ILE A 69 -1.67 9.90 -14.33
CA ILE A 69 -1.34 10.24 -15.72
C ILE A 69 -2.59 10.17 -16.59
N VAL A 70 -3.36 9.12 -16.45
CA VAL A 70 -4.60 8.96 -17.21
C VAL A 70 -5.58 10.09 -16.92
N ALA A 71 -5.73 10.46 -15.66
CA ALA A 71 -6.61 11.56 -15.26
C ALA A 71 -6.15 12.89 -15.88
N ASP A 72 -4.84 13.17 -15.83
CA ASP A 72 -4.28 14.38 -16.41
C ASP A 72 -4.49 14.43 -17.92
N GLN A 73 -4.28 13.31 -18.60
CA GLN A 73 -4.49 13.23 -20.04
C GLN A 73 -5.96 13.41 -20.41
N ALA A 74 -6.87 12.85 -19.62
CA ALA A 74 -8.30 13.01 -19.86
C ALA A 74 -8.72 14.47 -19.71
N LEU A 75 -8.20 15.17 -18.70
CA LEU A 75 -8.47 16.58 -18.51
C LEU A 75 -7.91 17.42 -19.66
N ASN A 76 -6.69 17.16 -20.07
CA ASN A 76 -6.08 17.87 -21.18
C ASN A 76 -6.87 17.67 -22.47
N LEU A 77 -7.31 16.46 -22.72
CA LEU A 77 -8.12 16.14 -23.89
C LEU A 77 -9.45 16.89 -23.85
N GLN A 78 -10.07 16.97 -22.68
CA GLN A 78 -11.34 17.69 -22.52
C GLN A 78 -11.16 19.19 -22.80
N VAL A 79 -10.06 19.78 -22.29
CA VAL A 79 -9.76 21.19 -22.54
C VAL A 79 -9.57 21.45 -24.03
N VAL A 80 -8.85 20.59 -24.74
CA VAL A 80 -8.65 20.72 -26.17
C VAL A 80 -9.98 20.64 -26.91
N LYS A 81 -10.82 19.68 -26.55
CA LYS A 81 -12.14 19.55 -27.18
C LYS A 81 -13.01 20.78 -26.95
N ASP A 82 -12.97 21.33 -25.75
CA ASP A 82 -13.74 22.52 -25.39
C ASP A 82 -13.25 23.72 -26.19
N LEU A 83 -11.93 23.86 -26.34
CA LEU A 83 -11.37 24.95 -27.12
C LEU A 83 -11.77 24.83 -28.58
N LEU A 84 -11.70 23.63 -29.16
CA LEU A 84 -12.10 23.41 -30.53
C LEU A 84 -13.59 23.69 -30.72
N GLY A 85 -14.41 23.25 -29.77
CA GLY A 85 -15.85 23.48 -29.80
C GLY A 85 -16.22 24.95 -29.77
N LYS A 86 -15.44 25.75 -29.07
CA LYS A 86 -15.69 27.20 -29.01
C LYS A 86 -15.31 27.96 -30.27
N GLN A 87 -14.50 27.34 -31.09
CA GLN A 87 -14.05 27.99 -32.35
C GLN A 87 -15.03 27.77 -33.50
N TRP A 88 -15.98 26.88 -33.34
CA TRP A 88 -16.98 26.54 -34.35
C TRP A 88 -18.39 27.13 -34.04
#